data_324dd17fc58659bd1c06fe7d628b6af1
#
_entry.id   324dd17fc58659bd1c06fe7d628b6af1
#
_cell.length_a   1.000
_cell.length_b   1.000
_cell.length_c   1.000
_cell.angle_alpha   90.00
_cell.angle_beta   90.00
_cell.angle_gamma   90.00
#
_symmetry.space_group_name_H-M   'P 1'
#
loop_
_entity.id
_entity.type
_entity.pdbx_description
1 polymer ?
#
loop_
_entity_poly.entity_id
_entity_poly.type
_entity_poly.pdbx_seq_one_letter_code
_entity_poly.pdbx_strand_id
1 'polypeptide(L)'
;MYKKLMIPVDLSHLGTLEKALETGADLARHYGAEICYVAVTTEAPSEIAHTPSEFARKLQAFADEQASKHGLPAATGKAYASHDPAVDLDRTLLKAVDETGADLVVIGSHRP
;
A
#
# COMPACT_ATOMS: atom_id res chain seq x y z
N MET A 1 7.19 18.77 8.07
CA MET A 1 7.81 17.71 7.28
C MET A 1 6.95 16.46 7.28
N TYR A 2 7.04 15.69 6.21
CA TYR A 2 6.29 14.45 6.13
C TYR A 2 6.93 13.39 6.99
N LYS A 3 6.13 12.72 7.81
CA LYS A 3 6.60 11.66 8.71
C LYS A 3 6.10 10.28 8.30
N LYS A 4 4.97 10.22 7.62
CA LYS A 4 4.35 8.95 7.21
C LYS A 4 3.71 9.09 5.84
N LEU A 5 4.16 8.26 4.91
CA LEU A 5 3.60 8.19 3.58
C LEU A 5 2.66 6.99 3.49
N MET A 6 1.58 7.15 2.71
CA MET A 6 0.70 6.04 2.37
C MET A 6 0.79 5.80 0.87
N ILE A 7 0.96 4.56 0.46
CA ILE A 7 0.98 4.17 -0.95
C ILE A 7 -0.06 3.07 -1.16
N PRO A 8 -1.16 3.37 -1.85
CA PRO A 8 -2.10 2.32 -2.26
C PRO A 8 -1.44 1.39 -3.27
N VAL A 9 -1.56 0.08 -3.05
CA VAL A 9 -0.98 -0.92 -3.95
C VAL A 9 -2.00 -1.97 -4.33
N ASP A 10 -1.81 -2.55 -5.51
CA ASP A 10 -2.56 -3.70 -5.99
C ASP A 10 -1.57 -4.83 -6.23
N LEU A 11 -1.59 -5.85 -5.38
CA LEU A 11 -0.64 -6.95 -5.46
C LEU A 11 -0.75 -7.76 -6.75
N SER A 12 -1.88 -7.66 -7.44
CA SER A 12 -2.05 -8.32 -8.74
C SER A 12 -1.41 -7.57 -9.90
N HIS A 13 -1.07 -6.30 -9.71
CA HIS A 13 -0.59 -5.41 -10.77
C HIS A 13 0.59 -4.56 -10.34
N LEU A 14 1.56 -5.17 -9.64
CA LEU A 14 2.72 -4.44 -9.11
C LEU A 14 3.56 -3.78 -10.20
N GLY A 15 3.61 -4.38 -11.39
CA GLY A 15 4.40 -3.82 -12.49
C GLY A 15 3.94 -2.42 -12.91
N THR A 16 2.64 -2.12 -12.76
CA THR A 16 2.11 -0.80 -13.11
C THR A 16 2.38 0.25 -12.03
N LEU A 17 2.84 -0.19 -10.85
CA LEU A 17 3.08 0.69 -9.70
C LEU A 17 4.56 0.97 -9.45
N GLU A 18 5.44 0.43 -10.27
CA GLU A 18 6.88 0.51 -10.04
C GLU A 18 7.36 1.95 -9.83
N LYS A 19 6.91 2.86 -10.67
CA LYS A 19 7.30 4.27 -10.57
C LYS A 19 6.80 4.90 -9.27
N ALA A 20 5.58 4.62 -8.87
CA ALA A 20 5.02 5.14 -7.61
C ALA A 20 5.79 4.58 -6.41
N LEU A 21 6.15 3.30 -6.46
CA LEU A 21 6.93 2.66 -5.39
C LEU A 21 8.32 3.29 -5.26
N GLU A 22 8.99 3.55 -6.38
CA GLU A 22 10.30 4.20 -6.39
C GLU A 22 10.22 5.64 -5.90
N THR A 23 9.24 6.39 -6.39
CA THR A 23 9.03 7.79 -5.98
C THR A 23 8.74 7.87 -4.49
N GLY A 24 7.85 7.01 -3.99
CA GLY A 24 7.54 6.96 -2.57
C GLY A 24 8.76 6.61 -1.72
N ALA A 25 9.57 5.67 -2.16
CA ALA A 25 10.80 5.29 -1.47
C ALA A 25 11.79 6.45 -1.42
N ASP A 26 11.95 7.19 -2.53
CA ASP A 26 12.83 8.35 -2.58
C ASP A 26 12.38 9.43 -1.60
N LEU A 27 11.08 9.71 -1.57
CA LEU A 27 10.52 10.69 -0.65
C LEU A 27 10.68 10.25 0.81
N ALA A 28 10.43 8.98 1.09
CA ALA A 28 10.58 8.45 2.44
C ALA A 28 12.04 8.58 2.92
N ARG A 29 13.00 8.26 2.07
CA ARG A 29 14.42 8.41 2.43
C ARG A 29 14.78 9.89 2.64
N HIS A 30 14.28 10.76 1.78
CA HIS A 30 14.57 12.18 1.87
C HIS A 30 14.07 12.80 3.18
N TYR A 31 12.88 12.41 3.62
CA TYR A 31 12.27 12.98 4.83
C TYR A 31 12.51 12.13 6.07
N GLY A 32 13.11 10.95 5.95
CA GLY A 32 13.21 10.01 7.05
C GLY A 32 11.85 9.50 7.49
N ALA A 33 10.92 9.35 6.55
CA ALA A 33 9.54 8.98 6.81
C ALA A 33 9.33 7.48 6.70
N GLU A 34 8.33 6.95 7.42
CA GLU A 34 7.91 5.57 7.22
C GLU A 34 6.88 5.50 6.10
N ILE A 35 6.72 4.31 5.51
CA ILE A 35 5.71 4.06 4.48
C ILE A 35 4.72 3.03 4.98
N CYS A 36 3.44 3.29 4.73
CA CYS A 36 2.37 2.32 4.90
C CYS A 36 1.81 1.96 3.52
N TYR A 37 2.00 0.73 3.10
CA TYR A 37 1.39 0.22 1.87
C TYR A 37 -0.01 -0.25 2.20
N VAL A 38 -1.00 0.28 1.50
CA VAL A 38 -2.42 -0.03 1.76
C VAL A 38 -2.99 -0.75 0.55
N ALA A 39 -3.70 -1.83 0.80
CA ALA A 39 -4.37 -2.56 -0.27
C ALA A 39 -5.79 -2.92 0.16
N VAL A 40 -6.70 -2.92 -0.80
CA VAL A 40 -8.09 -3.34 -0.60
C VAL A 40 -8.28 -4.67 -1.32
N THR A 41 -8.72 -5.68 -0.58
CA THR A 41 -8.95 -7.01 -1.14
C THR A 41 -10.42 -7.39 -0.99
N THR A 42 -10.82 -8.43 -1.71
CA THR A 42 -12.16 -9.01 -1.58
C THR A 42 -12.21 -9.94 -0.36
N GLU A 43 -13.39 -10.11 0.21
CA GLU A 43 -13.60 -11.07 1.29
C GLU A 43 -13.62 -12.52 0.75
N ALA A 44 -13.86 -12.68 -0.55
CA ALA A 44 -13.85 -13.99 -1.20
C ALA A 44 -12.43 -14.42 -1.56
N PRO A 45 -12.16 -15.72 -1.71
CA PRO A 45 -10.85 -16.18 -2.18
C PRO A 45 -10.48 -15.57 -3.52
N SER A 46 -9.20 -15.27 -3.70
CA SER A 46 -8.68 -14.68 -4.92
C SER A 46 -7.39 -15.39 -5.34
N GLU A 47 -6.84 -14.99 -6.49
CA GLU A 47 -5.56 -15.53 -6.96
C GLU A 47 -4.41 -15.21 -6.02
N ILE A 48 -4.49 -14.09 -5.31
CA ILE A 48 -3.43 -13.66 -4.41
C ILE A 48 -3.53 -14.39 -3.08
N ALA A 49 -4.75 -14.57 -2.55
CA ALA A 49 -4.93 -15.14 -1.22
C ALA A 49 -6.31 -15.76 -1.08
N HIS A 50 -6.41 -16.82 -0.27
CA HIS A 50 -7.66 -17.48 0.02
C HIS A 50 -8.46 -16.78 1.12
N THR A 51 -7.80 -16.03 1.98
CA THR A 51 -8.44 -15.33 3.10
C THR A 51 -7.88 -13.92 3.24
N PRO A 52 -8.61 -12.99 3.85
CA PRO A 52 -8.08 -11.66 4.15
C PRO A 52 -6.84 -11.71 5.04
N SER A 53 -6.76 -12.66 5.98
CA SER A 53 -5.57 -12.81 6.83
C SER A 53 -4.33 -13.21 6.02
N GLU A 54 -4.49 -14.10 5.06
CA GLU A 54 -3.39 -14.49 4.17
C GLU A 54 -2.97 -13.31 3.31
N PHE A 55 -3.93 -12.54 2.82
CA PHE A 55 -3.65 -11.34 2.05
C PHE A 55 -2.84 -10.33 2.87
N ALA A 56 -3.23 -10.10 4.12
CA ALA A 56 -2.53 -9.18 5.01
C ALA A 56 -1.08 -9.62 5.24
N ARG A 57 -0.84 -10.93 5.40
CA ARG A 57 0.53 -11.44 5.55
C ARG A 57 1.36 -11.21 4.29
N LYS A 58 0.78 -11.42 3.12
CA LYS A 58 1.48 -11.18 1.85
C LYS A 58 1.80 -9.70 1.66
N LEU A 59 0.89 -8.83 2.06
CA LEU A 59 1.10 -7.39 1.99
C LEU A 59 2.22 -6.95 2.94
N GLN A 60 2.26 -7.48 4.16
CA GLN A 60 3.34 -7.17 5.09
C GLN A 60 4.68 -7.70 4.57
N ALA A 61 4.71 -8.88 3.97
CA ALA A 61 5.92 -9.41 3.35
C ALA A 61 6.39 -8.51 2.22
N PHE A 62 5.47 -7.98 1.43
CA PHE A 62 5.77 -7.01 0.39
C PHE A 62 6.38 -5.74 0.98
N ALA A 63 5.80 -5.22 2.08
CA ALA A 63 6.33 -4.05 2.76
C ALA A 63 7.75 -4.29 3.28
N ASP A 64 8.00 -5.46 3.87
CA ASP A 64 9.32 -5.82 4.36
C ASP A 64 10.34 -5.89 3.22
N GLU A 65 9.93 -6.43 2.09
CA GLU A 65 10.78 -6.50 0.90
C GLU A 65 11.11 -5.10 0.36
N GLN A 66 10.12 -4.21 0.32
CA GLN A 66 10.36 -2.83 -0.12
C GLN A 66 11.29 -2.09 0.85
N ALA A 67 11.13 -2.30 2.15
CA ALA A 67 12.01 -1.69 3.14
C ALA A 67 13.46 -2.13 2.93
N SER A 68 13.68 -3.41 2.69
CA SER A 68 15.02 -3.94 2.43
C SER A 68 15.58 -3.46 1.10
N LYS A 69 14.77 -3.48 0.05
CA LYS A 69 15.18 -3.10 -1.30
C LYS A 69 15.56 -1.63 -1.41
N HIS A 70 14.81 -0.76 -0.74
CA HIS A 70 14.99 0.69 -0.85
C HIS A 70 15.63 1.35 0.37
N GLY A 71 15.99 0.57 1.38
CA GLY A 71 16.61 1.13 2.59
C GLY A 71 15.69 2.07 3.35
N LEU A 72 14.41 1.68 3.51
CA LEU A 72 13.43 2.53 4.19
C LEU A 72 13.58 2.44 5.71
N PRO A 73 13.33 3.54 6.45
CA PRO A 73 13.40 3.51 7.92
C PRO A 73 12.37 2.56 8.52
N ALA A 74 11.17 2.51 7.95
CA ALA A 74 10.14 1.56 8.37
C ALA A 74 9.09 1.42 7.27
N ALA A 75 8.55 0.21 7.12
CA ALA A 75 7.49 -0.06 6.16
C ALA A 75 6.50 -1.04 6.76
N THR A 76 5.21 -0.76 6.59
CA THR A 76 4.13 -1.62 7.05
C THR A 76 3.14 -1.85 5.93
N GLY A 77 2.38 -2.94 6.03
CA GLY A 77 1.28 -3.22 5.11
C GLY A 77 -0.02 -3.24 5.88
N LYS A 78 -1.04 -2.57 5.37
CA LYS A 78 -2.37 -2.58 5.97
C LYS A 78 -3.40 -2.97 4.91
N ALA A 79 -4.07 -4.08 5.15
CA ALA A 79 -5.07 -4.62 4.22
C ALA A 79 -6.47 -4.33 4.72
N TYR A 80 -7.35 -4.01 3.78
CA TYR A 80 -8.78 -3.82 4.02
C TYR A 80 -9.54 -4.80 3.17
N ALA A 81 -10.53 -5.46 3.73
CA ALA A 81 -11.40 -6.36 2.99
C ALA A 81 -12.74 -5.67 2.69
N SER A 82 -13.25 -5.87 1.49
CA SER A 82 -14.51 -5.28 1.05
C SER A 82 -15.29 -6.30 0.22
N HIS A 83 -16.63 -6.21 0.25
CA HIS A 83 -17.47 -7.01 -0.63
C HIS A 83 -17.28 -6.62 -2.10
N ASP A 84 -17.07 -5.34 -2.35
CA ASP A 84 -16.87 -4.83 -3.70
C ASP A 84 -15.75 -3.80 -3.70
N PRO A 85 -14.49 -4.27 -3.80
CA PRO A 85 -13.33 -3.37 -3.75
C PRO A 85 -13.36 -2.27 -4.82
N ALA A 86 -13.91 -2.55 -6.00
CA ALA A 86 -13.96 -1.55 -7.06
C ALA A 86 -14.88 -0.38 -6.71
N VAL A 87 -16.01 -0.66 -6.06
CA VAL A 87 -16.97 0.37 -5.66
C VAL A 87 -16.51 1.13 -4.42
N ASP A 88 -15.93 0.39 -3.45
CA ASP A 88 -15.58 0.94 -2.14
C ASP A 88 -14.16 1.52 -2.09
N LEU A 89 -13.40 1.48 -3.18
CA LEU A 89 -11.98 1.82 -3.16
C LEU A 89 -11.70 3.21 -2.59
N ASP A 90 -12.36 4.22 -3.14
CA ASP A 90 -12.11 5.61 -2.73
C ASP A 90 -12.43 5.83 -1.25
N ARG A 91 -13.57 5.32 -0.81
CA ARG A 91 -13.98 5.45 0.60
C ARG A 91 -13.00 4.72 1.53
N THR A 92 -12.56 3.53 1.13
CA THR A 92 -11.63 2.73 1.90
C THR A 92 -10.28 3.41 2.01
N LEU A 93 -9.79 4.01 0.92
CA LEU A 93 -8.52 4.73 0.93
C LEU A 93 -8.59 5.99 1.81
N LEU A 94 -9.70 6.72 1.79
CA LEU A 94 -9.89 7.87 2.67
C LEU A 94 -9.88 7.44 4.14
N LYS A 95 -10.54 6.33 4.45
CA LYS A 95 -10.52 5.77 5.78
C LYS A 95 -9.09 5.39 6.20
N ALA A 96 -8.34 4.80 5.27
CA ALA A 96 -6.96 4.40 5.53
C ALA A 96 -6.06 5.60 5.83
N VAL A 97 -6.25 6.72 5.14
CA VAL A 97 -5.50 7.95 5.42
C VAL A 97 -5.71 8.37 6.88
N ASP A 98 -6.97 8.37 7.35
CA ASP A 98 -7.27 8.73 8.73
C ASP A 98 -6.68 7.72 9.71
N GLU A 99 -6.85 6.43 9.46
CA GLU A 99 -6.42 5.38 10.38
C GLU A 99 -4.91 5.24 10.47
N THR A 100 -4.21 5.43 9.37
CA THR A 100 -2.75 5.33 9.35
C THR A 100 -2.06 6.59 9.85
N GLY A 101 -2.76 7.72 9.84
CA GLY A 101 -2.17 9.00 10.18
C GLY A 101 -1.20 9.51 9.12
N ALA A 102 -1.36 9.05 7.88
CA ALA A 102 -0.49 9.47 6.80
C ALA A 102 -0.64 10.97 6.51
N ASP A 103 0.47 11.63 6.28
CA ASP A 103 0.47 13.05 5.94
C ASP A 103 0.83 13.30 4.47
N LEU A 104 1.11 12.25 3.71
CA LEU A 104 1.32 12.32 2.27
C LEU A 104 0.88 11.00 1.64
N VAL A 105 0.15 11.09 0.54
CA VAL A 105 -0.29 9.91 -0.22
C VAL A 105 0.37 9.94 -1.60
N VAL A 106 1.02 8.84 -1.96
CA VAL A 106 1.65 8.69 -3.28
C VAL A 106 0.82 7.69 -4.08
N ILE A 107 0.21 8.14 -5.15
CA ILE A 107 -0.69 7.32 -5.96
C ILE A 107 -0.07 7.10 -7.33
N GLY A 108 0.00 5.83 -7.74
CA GLY A 108 0.41 5.49 -9.09
C GLY A 108 -0.70 5.84 -10.08
N SER A 109 -0.35 6.59 -11.11
CA SER A 109 -1.32 6.86 -12.18
C SER A 109 -1.27 5.73 -13.19
N HIS A 110 -2.45 5.29 -13.62
CA HIS A 110 -2.59 4.25 -14.62
C HIS A 110 -3.01 4.89 -15.94
N ARG A 111 -2.20 4.70 -16.95
CA ARG A 111 -2.57 5.18 -18.27
C ARG A 111 -3.30 4.08 -19.05
N PRO A 112 -4.43 4.42 -19.64
CA PRO A 112 -5.12 3.45 -20.50
C PRO A 112 -4.30 3.13 -21.73
#